data_6143b1acbc9aacf9f2d4dd3313f05f6f
#
_entry.id   6143b1acbc9aacf9f2d4dd3313f05f6f
#
_cell.length_a   1.000
_cell.length_b   1.000
_cell.length_c   1.000
_cell.angle_alpha   90.00
_cell.angle_beta   90.00
_cell.angle_gamma   90.00
#
_symmetry.space_group_name_H-M   'P 1'
#
loop_
_entity.id
_entity.type
_entity.pdbx_description
1 polymer ?
#
loop_
_entity_poly.entity_id
_entity_poly.type
_entity_poly.pdbx_seq_one_letter_code
_entity_poly.pdbx_strand_id
1 'polypeptide(L)'
;RYVPAALALRQRPGVPGIRSTFGTLSELLNSLRLMFSRLASHRCPNGHYCPPSLSVAAMQEITCPVCGVKFYGPGAEELAFNSSGACPTCGGTGVVRNVNEADLVPDNSKTIDEGAVVVWGTLMWSLMKDIVRTMGVRTDVPFRDLTPKEKEIVYHGELKKHHIHYVNPNTLEPTEMDFNYYSAVNSVKNALAKVKDEKGMKRLEKYLEEDVGPDCGGTRLSEAARAPHLRGIGL
;
A
#
# COMPACT_ATOMS: atom_id res chain seq x y z
N ARG A 1 -25.04 -32.62 -45.81
CA ARG A 1 -24.62 -31.24 -45.44
C ARG A 1 -23.52 -31.38 -44.38
N TYR A 2 -22.31 -31.12 -44.77
CA TYR A 2 -21.19 -31.10 -43.83
C TYR A 2 -21.12 -29.69 -43.20
N VAL A 3 -21.33 -29.60 -41.88
CA VAL A 3 -21.08 -28.38 -41.12
C VAL A 3 -19.62 -28.45 -40.65
N PRO A 4 -18.77 -27.52 -41.02
CA PRO A 4 -17.38 -27.50 -40.50
C PRO A 4 -17.39 -27.28 -38.99
N ALA A 5 -16.38 -27.82 -38.29
CA ALA A 5 -16.22 -27.59 -36.89
C ALA A 5 -16.07 -26.08 -36.63
N ALA A 6 -17.01 -25.50 -35.89
CA ALA A 6 -17.02 -24.10 -35.55
C ALA A 6 -16.63 -23.96 -34.06
N LEU A 7 -15.58 -23.18 -33.77
CA LEU A 7 -15.18 -22.83 -32.45
C LEU A 7 -15.55 -21.37 -32.18
N ALA A 8 -16.47 -21.13 -31.25
CA ALA A 8 -16.80 -19.78 -30.81
C ALA A 8 -15.92 -19.39 -29.60
N LEU A 9 -15.00 -18.50 -29.83
CA LEU A 9 -14.19 -17.91 -28.75
C LEU A 9 -14.89 -16.65 -28.21
N ARG A 10 -15.38 -16.73 -26.99
CA ARG A 10 -15.95 -15.58 -26.31
C ARG A 10 -14.82 -14.84 -25.54
N GLN A 11 -14.43 -13.68 -26.02
CA GLN A 11 -13.59 -12.80 -25.24
C GLN A 11 -14.41 -12.22 -24.08
N ARG A 12 -14.03 -12.53 -22.85
CA ARG A 12 -14.52 -11.84 -21.67
C ARG A 12 -13.62 -10.65 -21.44
N PRO A 13 -14.16 -9.42 -21.22
CA PRO A 13 -13.35 -8.31 -20.78
C PRO A 13 -12.55 -8.70 -19.54
N GLY A 14 -11.26 -8.46 -19.55
CA GLY A 14 -10.43 -8.64 -18.34
C GLY A 14 -10.92 -7.73 -17.22
N VAL A 15 -11.01 -8.24 -16.00
CA VAL A 15 -11.29 -7.41 -14.84
C VAL A 15 -10.00 -6.66 -14.53
N PRO A 16 -9.97 -5.30 -14.59
CA PRO A 16 -8.77 -4.54 -14.33
C PRO A 16 -8.37 -4.69 -12.87
N GLY A 17 -7.10 -5.01 -12.62
CA GLY A 17 -6.52 -4.99 -11.28
C GLY A 17 -6.20 -3.55 -10.83
N ILE A 18 -5.88 -3.39 -9.55
CA ILE A 18 -5.57 -2.08 -8.94
C ILE A 18 -4.42 -1.32 -9.64
N ARG A 19 -3.54 -2.03 -10.32
CA ARG A 19 -2.43 -1.44 -11.10
C ARG A 19 -2.75 -1.27 -12.58
N SER A 20 -3.93 -1.70 -13.05
CA SER A 20 -4.30 -1.58 -14.45
C SER A 20 -4.57 -0.14 -14.83
N THR A 21 -4.11 0.24 -16.01
CA THR A 21 -4.36 1.54 -16.65
C THR A 21 -4.79 1.32 -18.08
N PHE A 22 -5.30 2.36 -18.73
CA PHE A 22 -5.57 2.30 -20.18
C PHE A 22 -4.33 1.86 -20.97
N GLY A 23 -3.15 2.40 -20.62
CA GLY A 23 -1.89 2.05 -21.28
C GLY A 23 -1.50 0.58 -21.13
N THR A 24 -1.79 -0.05 -19.97
CA THR A 24 -1.52 -1.49 -19.77
C THR A 24 -2.55 -2.38 -20.47
N LEU A 25 -3.81 -1.98 -20.48
CA LEU A 25 -4.89 -2.75 -21.10
C LEU A 25 -4.84 -2.69 -22.63
N SER A 26 -4.40 -1.56 -23.20
CA SER A 26 -4.21 -1.37 -24.63
C SER A 26 -2.84 -1.80 -25.16
N GLU A 27 -1.93 -2.24 -24.28
CA GLU A 27 -0.52 -2.54 -24.55
C GLU A 27 0.34 -1.36 -25.05
N LEU A 28 -0.24 -0.18 -25.19
CA LEU A 28 0.47 1.02 -25.62
C LEU A 28 1.66 1.36 -24.69
N LEU A 29 1.50 1.11 -23.40
CA LEU A 29 2.56 1.33 -22.43
C LEU A 29 3.79 0.45 -22.71
N ASN A 30 3.62 -0.76 -23.24
CA ASN A 30 4.73 -1.64 -23.59
C ASN A 30 5.58 -1.03 -24.69
N SER A 31 4.96 -0.45 -25.72
CA SER A 31 5.64 0.24 -26.80
C SER A 31 6.35 1.51 -26.30
N LEU A 32 5.71 2.30 -25.44
CA LEU A 32 6.30 3.49 -24.83
C LEU A 32 7.54 3.13 -24.00
N ARG A 33 7.45 2.14 -23.13
CA ARG A 33 8.59 1.68 -22.30
C ARG A 33 9.76 1.22 -23.18
N LEU A 34 9.49 0.51 -24.27
CA LEU A 34 10.52 0.11 -25.22
C LEU A 34 11.17 1.32 -25.88
N MET A 35 10.39 2.33 -26.29
CA MET A 35 10.93 3.58 -26.85
C MET A 35 11.83 4.30 -25.84
N PHE A 36 11.39 4.44 -24.60
CA PHE A 36 12.21 5.07 -23.54
C PHE A 36 13.48 4.28 -23.24
N SER A 37 13.39 2.96 -23.17
CA SER A 37 14.58 2.10 -22.99
C SER A 37 15.61 2.25 -24.11
N ARG A 38 15.17 2.44 -25.36
CA ARG A 38 16.04 2.36 -26.55
C ARG A 38 16.45 3.71 -27.13
N LEU A 39 15.63 4.74 -26.96
CA LEU A 39 15.79 6.02 -27.65
C LEU A 39 15.93 7.22 -26.71
N ALA A 40 15.81 7.02 -25.40
CA ALA A 40 15.89 8.10 -24.43
C ALA A 40 17.35 8.45 -24.06
N SER A 41 17.52 9.62 -23.47
CA SER A 41 18.71 9.97 -22.70
C SER A 41 18.66 9.25 -21.36
N HIS A 42 19.73 8.58 -20.97
CA HIS A 42 19.81 7.85 -19.71
C HIS A 42 20.74 8.55 -18.70
N ARG A 43 20.37 8.47 -17.42
CA ARG A 43 21.17 9.05 -16.33
C ARG A 43 22.21 8.03 -15.86
N CYS A 44 23.49 8.40 -15.85
CA CYS A 44 24.55 7.56 -15.30
C CYS A 44 24.47 7.50 -13.76
N PRO A 45 25.14 6.53 -13.10
CA PRO A 45 25.14 6.43 -11.63
C PRO A 45 25.61 7.71 -10.91
N ASN A 46 26.42 8.55 -11.56
CA ASN A 46 26.88 9.83 -11.00
C ASN A 46 25.94 11.01 -11.35
N GLY A 47 24.74 10.73 -11.90
CA GLY A 47 23.70 11.73 -12.13
C GLY A 47 23.78 12.47 -13.47
N HIS A 48 24.76 12.24 -14.33
CA HIS A 48 24.87 12.91 -15.63
C HIS A 48 23.98 12.25 -16.68
N TYR A 49 23.34 13.06 -17.51
CA TYR A 49 22.57 12.56 -18.65
C TYR A 49 23.46 12.24 -19.85
N CYS A 50 23.34 11.02 -20.34
CA CYS A 50 23.99 10.56 -21.57
C CYS A 50 22.99 10.61 -22.72
N PRO A 51 23.33 11.22 -23.86
CA PRO A 51 22.40 11.36 -24.98
C PRO A 51 22.07 9.99 -25.60
N PRO A 52 20.97 9.90 -26.37
CA PRO A 52 20.67 8.72 -27.18
C PRO A 52 21.81 8.36 -28.10
N SER A 53 22.10 7.07 -28.24
CA SER A 53 23.19 6.56 -29.08
C SER A 53 22.83 5.17 -29.63
N LEU A 54 23.63 4.70 -30.58
CA LEU A 54 23.48 3.32 -31.09
C LEU A 54 23.71 2.28 -29.99
N SER A 55 24.59 2.55 -29.02
CA SER A 55 24.81 1.68 -27.87
C SER A 55 23.53 1.59 -26.99
N VAL A 56 22.83 2.71 -26.76
CA VAL A 56 21.52 2.74 -26.07
C VAL A 56 20.52 1.89 -26.83
N ALA A 57 20.38 2.14 -28.14
CA ALA A 57 19.42 1.41 -28.98
C ALA A 57 19.71 -0.10 -29.03
N ALA A 58 20.97 -0.50 -29.01
CA ALA A 58 21.41 -1.90 -29.02
C ALA A 58 21.48 -2.54 -27.63
N MET A 59 21.15 -1.81 -26.55
CA MET A 59 21.31 -2.25 -25.14
C MET A 59 22.76 -2.66 -24.80
N GLN A 60 23.69 -1.94 -25.34
CA GLN A 60 25.12 -2.14 -25.05
C GLN A 60 25.57 -1.22 -23.90
N GLU A 61 26.78 -1.45 -23.41
CA GLU A 61 27.42 -0.60 -22.42
C GLU A 61 27.51 0.84 -22.89
N ILE A 62 27.09 1.76 -22.07
CA ILE A 62 27.13 3.21 -22.31
C ILE A 62 28.29 3.77 -21.50
N THR A 63 29.15 4.58 -22.13
CA THR A 63 30.18 5.34 -21.43
C THR A 63 29.70 6.78 -21.24
N CYS A 64 29.64 7.25 -20.00
CA CYS A 64 29.24 8.62 -19.71
C CYS A 64 30.27 9.61 -20.28
N PRO A 65 29.87 10.57 -21.13
CA PRO A 65 30.81 11.53 -21.74
C PRO A 65 31.40 12.54 -20.75
N VAL A 66 30.77 12.66 -19.54
CA VAL A 66 31.18 13.63 -18.51
C VAL A 66 32.17 13.02 -17.52
N CYS A 67 31.87 11.80 -17.01
CA CYS A 67 32.66 11.19 -15.93
C CYS A 67 33.31 9.85 -16.32
N GLY A 68 33.14 9.37 -17.55
CA GLY A 68 33.74 8.15 -18.05
C GLY A 68 33.16 6.84 -17.44
N VAL A 69 32.20 6.91 -16.49
CA VAL A 69 31.64 5.71 -15.91
C VAL A 69 30.88 4.91 -16.97
N LYS A 70 31.00 3.59 -16.88
CA LYS A 70 30.34 2.66 -17.77
C LYS A 70 29.10 2.08 -17.05
N PHE A 71 27.98 2.01 -17.76
CA PHE A 71 26.73 1.53 -17.23
C PHE A 71 25.81 1.03 -18.35
N TYR A 72 24.70 0.39 -17.97
CA TYR A 72 23.64 0.00 -18.89
C TYR A 72 22.40 0.86 -18.64
N GLY A 73 21.71 1.24 -19.72
CA GLY A 73 20.40 1.86 -19.61
C GLY A 73 19.35 0.86 -19.12
N PRO A 74 18.28 1.33 -18.48
CA PRO A 74 17.21 0.43 -17.99
C PRO A 74 16.52 -0.29 -19.14
N GLY A 75 16.23 -1.57 -18.93
CA GLY A 75 15.36 -2.35 -19.82
C GLY A 75 13.91 -1.90 -19.73
N ALA A 76 13.08 -2.29 -20.70
CA ALA A 76 11.65 -1.91 -20.71
C ALA A 76 10.89 -2.41 -19.47
N GLU A 77 11.34 -3.51 -18.86
CA GLU A 77 10.75 -4.06 -17.63
C GLU A 77 11.08 -3.21 -16.41
N GLU A 78 12.27 -2.62 -16.36
CA GLU A 78 12.69 -1.70 -15.30
C GLU A 78 12.00 -0.33 -15.39
N LEU A 79 11.26 -0.08 -16.47
CA LEU A 79 10.41 1.09 -16.67
C LEU A 79 8.91 0.78 -16.42
N ALA A 80 8.60 -0.39 -15.87
CA ALA A 80 7.24 -0.83 -15.62
C ALA A 80 6.82 -0.61 -14.15
N PHE A 81 5.78 0.17 -13.93
CA PHE A 81 5.24 0.39 -12.58
C PHE A 81 4.56 -0.85 -11.97
N ASN A 82 4.27 -1.86 -12.76
CA ASN A 82 3.73 -3.15 -12.32
C ASN A 82 4.80 -4.24 -12.16
N SER A 83 6.06 -3.88 -12.29
CA SER A 83 7.22 -4.76 -12.17
C SER A 83 8.38 -4.05 -11.45
N SER A 84 9.61 -4.23 -11.88
CA SER A 84 10.83 -3.71 -11.24
C SER A 84 10.95 -2.18 -11.25
N GLY A 85 10.24 -1.48 -12.14
CA GLY A 85 10.17 -0.02 -12.16
C GLY A 85 9.16 0.59 -11.19
N ALA A 86 8.45 -0.22 -10.40
CA ALA A 86 7.45 0.27 -9.45
C ALA A 86 8.07 1.17 -8.37
N CYS A 87 7.37 2.23 -7.99
CA CYS A 87 7.72 3.00 -6.81
C CYS A 87 7.67 2.09 -5.57
N PRO A 88 8.74 2.00 -4.76
CA PRO A 88 8.79 1.11 -3.61
C PRO A 88 7.75 1.46 -2.53
N THR A 89 7.43 2.74 -2.37
CA THR A 89 6.51 3.23 -1.34
C THR A 89 5.06 2.87 -1.64
N CYS A 90 4.58 3.10 -2.86
CA CYS A 90 3.21 2.78 -3.25
C CYS A 90 3.06 1.43 -3.97
N GLY A 91 4.16 0.72 -4.23
CA GLY A 91 4.16 -0.55 -4.95
C GLY A 91 3.57 -0.46 -6.37
N GLY A 92 3.69 0.71 -7.01
CA GLY A 92 3.18 0.95 -8.36
C GLY A 92 1.68 1.27 -8.45
N THR A 93 1.02 1.57 -7.32
CA THR A 93 -0.38 2.02 -7.30
C THR A 93 -0.55 3.52 -7.55
N GLY A 94 0.48 4.32 -7.24
CA GLY A 94 0.46 5.79 -7.30
C GLY A 94 -0.13 6.45 -6.06
N VAL A 95 -0.74 5.68 -5.18
CA VAL A 95 -1.35 6.15 -3.93
C VAL A 95 -0.85 5.34 -2.74
N VAL A 96 -0.84 5.96 -1.59
CA VAL A 96 -0.63 5.32 -0.30
C VAL A 96 -1.93 5.37 0.50
N ARG A 97 -2.18 4.32 1.29
CA ARG A 97 -3.35 4.25 2.17
C ARG A 97 -2.92 4.42 3.59
N ASN A 98 -3.28 5.54 4.16
CA ASN A 98 -3.05 5.86 5.56
C ASN A 98 -4.30 5.56 6.37
N VAL A 99 -4.12 5.23 7.64
CA VAL A 99 -5.26 5.05 8.55
C VAL A 99 -5.74 6.43 8.98
N ASN A 100 -7.02 6.73 8.75
CA ASN A 100 -7.64 7.94 9.25
C ASN A 100 -8.05 7.74 10.71
N GLU A 101 -7.33 8.34 11.63
CA GLU A 101 -7.56 8.19 13.07
C GLU A 101 -8.91 8.74 13.53
N ALA A 102 -9.44 9.76 12.86
CA ALA A 102 -10.74 10.32 13.20
C ALA A 102 -11.87 9.30 13.04
N ASP A 103 -11.76 8.40 12.06
CA ASP A 103 -12.76 7.36 11.80
C ASP A 103 -12.64 6.16 12.74
N LEU A 104 -11.54 6.07 13.52
CA LEU A 104 -11.38 5.02 14.53
C LEU A 104 -12.19 5.32 15.80
N VAL A 105 -12.42 6.61 16.10
CA VAL A 105 -13.20 7.11 17.24
C VAL A 105 -14.15 8.20 16.74
N PRO A 106 -15.19 7.85 15.98
CA PRO A 106 -16.10 8.82 15.37
C PRO A 106 -16.96 9.56 16.41
N ASP A 107 -17.17 8.97 17.57
CA ASP A 107 -17.91 9.57 18.68
C ASP A 107 -17.06 9.56 19.96
N ASN A 108 -16.37 10.66 20.20
CA ASN A 108 -15.49 10.83 21.35
C ASN A 108 -16.24 11.14 22.67
N SER A 109 -17.57 11.27 22.63
CA SER A 109 -18.41 11.39 23.83
C SER A 109 -18.66 10.03 24.51
N LYS A 110 -18.45 8.92 23.78
CA LYS A 110 -18.56 7.56 24.29
C LYS A 110 -17.31 7.16 25.06
N THR A 111 -17.51 6.20 25.97
CA THR A 111 -16.41 5.54 26.66
C THR A 111 -15.85 4.40 25.80
N ILE A 112 -14.65 3.91 26.11
CA ILE A 112 -14.09 2.72 25.44
C ILE A 112 -14.97 1.50 25.73
N ASP A 113 -15.54 1.39 26.92
CA ASP A 113 -16.44 0.31 27.30
C ASP A 113 -17.74 0.32 26.50
N GLU A 114 -18.23 1.50 26.11
CA GLU A 114 -19.39 1.70 25.23
C GLU A 114 -19.05 1.54 23.74
N GLY A 115 -17.78 1.30 23.40
CA GLY A 115 -17.32 1.09 22.04
C GLY A 115 -16.91 2.34 21.29
N ALA A 116 -16.37 3.35 21.94
CA ALA A 116 -15.80 4.54 21.29
C ALA A 116 -14.80 4.16 20.20
N VAL A 117 -13.95 3.14 20.45
CA VAL A 117 -13.00 2.60 19.47
C VAL A 117 -13.68 1.55 18.62
N VAL A 118 -14.28 1.96 17.51
CA VAL A 118 -15.14 1.11 16.67
C VAL A 118 -14.43 -0.08 16.04
N VAL A 119 -13.13 0.02 15.79
CA VAL A 119 -12.34 -1.05 15.17
C VAL A 119 -12.15 -2.27 16.08
N TRP A 120 -12.19 -2.11 17.39
CA TRP A 120 -12.07 -3.22 18.34
C TRP A 120 -13.34 -4.08 18.40
N GLY A 121 -14.49 -3.52 18.01
CA GLY A 121 -15.73 -4.28 17.89
C GLY A 121 -15.98 -4.89 16.51
N THR A 122 -15.33 -4.34 15.46
CA THR A 122 -15.61 -4.70 14.05
C THR A 122 -14.49 -5.49 13.36
N LEU A 123 -13.25 -5.23 13.71
CA LEU A 123 -12.07 -5.83 13.08
C LEU A 123 -11.25 -6.71 14.00
N MET A 124 -11.37 -6.48 15.30
CA MET A 124 -10.65 -7.22 16.34
C MET A 124 -11.64 -7.72 17.40
N TRP A 125 -11.13 -8.47 18.35
CA TRP A 125 -11.92 -8.97 19.46
C TRP A 125 -12.12 -7.89 20.52
N SER A 126 -13.27 -7.89 21.18
CA SER A 126 -13.62 -6.96 22.26
C SER A 126 -12.66 -6.96 23.47
N LEU A 127 -11.78 -7.96 23.55
CA LEU A 127 -10.70 -8.07 24.55
C LEU A 127 -9.72 -6.89 24.57
N MET A 128 -9.63 -6.12 23.48
CA MET A 128 -8.70 -4.97 23.42
C MET A 128 -8.99 -3.93 24.50
N LYS A 129 -10.25 -3.74 24.88
CA LYS A 129 -10.64 -2.85 25.97
C LYS A 129 -10.14 -3.35 27.35
N ASP A 130 -10.12 -4.65 27.56
CA ASP A 130 -9.63 -5.24 28.83
C ASP A 130 -8.10 -5.12 28.90
N ILE A 131 -7.42 -5.31 27.77
CA ILE A 131 -5.96 -5.13 27.68
C ILE A 131 -5.56 -3.68 27.99
N VAL A 132 -6.18 -2.68 27.35
CA VAL A 132 -5.82 -1.27 27.60
C VAL A 132 -6.07 -0.85 29.04
N ARG A 133 -7.08 -1.45 29.70
CA ARG A 133 -7.32 -1.23 31.13
C ARG A 133 -6.12 -1.71 31.97
N THR A 134 -5.52 -2.86 31.66
CA THR A 134 -4.30 -3.33 32.34
C THR A 134 -3.08 -2.44 32.05
N MET A 135 -3.11 -1.72 30.93
CA MET A 135 -2.08 -0.73 30.58
C MET A 135 -2.28 0.63 31.26
N GLY A 136 -3.30 0.77 32.11
CA GLY A 136 -3.58 1.98 32.87
C GLY A 136 -4.44 3.02 32.13
N VAL A 137 -5.13 2.62 31.05
CA VAL A 137 -6.07 3.48 30.35
C VAL A 137 -7.44 3.39 31.02
N ARG A 138 -8.07 4.52 31.29
CA ARG A 138 -9.44 4.60 31.82
C ARG A 138 -10.44 4.29 30.72
N THR A 139 -11.19 3.23 30.88
CA THR A 139 -12.14 2.77 29.83
C THR A 139 -13.58 3.19 30.11
N ASP A 140 -13.85 3.74 31.28
CA ASP A 140 -15.15 4.14 31.84
C ASP A 140 -15.44 5.64 31.71
N VAL A 141 -14.50 6.43 31.19
CA VAL A 141 -14.67 7.87 30.97
C VAL A 141 -14.82 8.16 29.47
N PRO A 142 -15.48 9.28 29.08
CA PRO A 142 -15.55 9.68 27.68
C PRO A 142 -14.19 9.77 27.05
N PHE A 143 -14.07 9.31 25.80
CA PHE A 143 -12.78 9.28 25.08
C PHE A 143 -12.11 10.64 24.99
N ARG A 144 -12.89 11.73 24.85
CA ARG A 144 -12.40 13.09 24.86
C ARG A 144 -11.65 13.46 26.14
N ASP A 145 -12.04 12.88 27.30
CA ASP A 145 -11.52 13.18 28.62
C ASP A 145 -10.30 12.33 29.00
N LEU A 146 -9.85 11.45 28.09
CA LEU A 146 -8.59 10.73 28.24
C LEU A 146 -7.40 11.68 28.07
N THR A 147 -6.36 11.43 28.82
CA THR A 147 -5.11 12.15 28.71
C THR A 147 -4.44 11.90 27.35
N PRO A 148 -3.54 12.77 26.86
CA PRO A 148 -2.80 12.52 25.61
C PRO A 148 -2.04 11.19 25.65
N LYS A 149 -1.49 10.80 26.81
CA LYS A 149 -0.76 9.54 26.98
C LYS A 149 -1.69 8.32 26.85
N GLU A 150 -2.88 8.38 27.40
CA GLU A 150 -3.89 7.32 27.27
C GLU A 150 -4.34 7.19 25.80
N LYS A 151 -4.58 8.32 25.13
CA LYS A 151 -4.91 8.34 23.68
C LYS A 151 -3.80 7.75 22.84
N GLU A 152 -2.54 8.09 23.14
CA GLU A 152 -1.38 7.52 22.43
C GLU A 152 -1.33 5.99 22.56
N ILE A 153 -1.59 5.46 23.76
CA ILE A 153 -1.67 4.00 23.96
C ILE A 153 -2.78 3.41 23.10
N VAL A 154 -3.97 4.03 23.07
CA VAL A 154 -5.11 3.52 22.30
C VAL A 154 -4.83 3.56 20.79
N TYR A 155 -4.28 4.65 20.26
CA TYR A 155 -4.04 4.80 18.83
C TYR A 155 -2.79 4.05 18.35
N HIS A 156 -1.66 4.13 19.09
CA HIS A 156 -0.33 3.73 18.63
C HIS A 156 0.39 2.73 19.53
N GLY A 157 -0.22 2.29 20.63
CA GLY A 157 0.42 1.36 21.56
C GLY A 157 1.05 0.16 20.85
N GLU A 158 2.23 -0.25 21.34
CA GLU A 158 3.01 -1.33 20.73
C GLU A 158 2.27 -2.67 20.72
N LEU A 159 2.53 -3.45 19.67
CA LEU A 159 2.10 -4.83 19.56
C LEU A 159 2.90 -5.70 20.54
N LYS A 160 2.36 -5.90 21.74
CA LYS A 160 2.98 -6.74 22.78
C LYS A 160 1.96 -7.71 23.36
N LYS A 161 2.46 -8.84 23.88
CA LYS A 161 1.64 -9.75 24.69
C LYS A 161 1.39 -9.14 26.06
N HIS A 162 0.13 -9.16 26.44
CA HIS A 162 -0.31 -8.77 27.78
C HIS A 162 -1.01 -9.96 28.44
N HIS A 163 -0.73 -10.17 29.71
CA HIS A 163 -1.42 -11.14 30.53
C HIS A 163 -2.70 -10.49 31.04
N ILE A 164 -3.84 -11.12 30.78
CA ILE A 164 -5.15 -10.59 31.15
C ILE A 164 -5.97 -11.64 31.89
N HIS A 165 -6.74 -11.17 32.85
CA HIS A 165 -7.80 -11.92 33.47
C HIS A 165 -9.09 -11.67 32.69
N TYR A 166 -9.52 -12.66 31.94
CA TYR A 166 -10.73 -12.59 31.13
C TYR A 166 -11.84 -13.41 31.76
N VAL A 167 -13.02 -12.81 31.92
CA VAL A 167 -14.22 -13.53 32.34
C VAL A 167 -15.06 -13.82 31.10
N ASN A 168 -15.24 -15.09 30.80
CA ASN A 168 -16.06 -15.50 29.66
C ASN A 168 -17.52 -15.08 29.89
N PRO A 169 -18.11 -14.23 29.03
CA PRO A 169 -19.48 -13.75 29.28
C PRO A 169 -20.56 -14.84 29.26
N ASN A 170 -20.27 -16.02 28.68
CA ASN A 170 -21.22 -17.12 28.59
C ASN A 170 -21.10 -18.10 29.75
N THR A 171 -19.91 -18.37 30.26
CA THR A 171 -19.66 -19.33 31.34
C THR A 171 -19.42 -18.67 32.68
N LEU A 172 -19.15 -17.36 32.71
CA LEU A 172 -18.75 -16.56 33.87
C LEU A 172 -17.51 -17.09 34.60
N GLU A 173 -16.73 -17.96 33.93
CA GLU A 173 -15.48 -18.49 34.47
C GLU A 173 -14.33 -17.55 34.19
N PRO A 174 -13.54 -17.21 35.22
CA PRO A 174 -12.32 -16.42 35.00
C PRO A 174 -11.24 -17.30 34.34
N THR A 175 -10.64 -16.77 33.31
CA THR A 175 -9.56 -17.45 32.59
C THR A 175 -8.38 -16.46 32.46
N GLU A 176 -7.20 -16.94 32.77
CA GLU A 176 -5.97 -16.19 32.52
C GLU A 176 -5.43 -16.54 31.13
N MET A 177 -5.11 -15.52 30.34
CA MET A 177 -4.56 -15.74 29.02
C MET A 177 -3.59 -14.63 28.60
N ASP A 178 -2.61 -15.02 27.79
CA ASP A 178 -1.71 -14.08 27.12
C ASP A 178 -2.30 -13.71 25.78
N PHE A 179 -2.53 -12.43 25.56
CA PHE A 179 -3.09 -11.94 24.29
C PHE A 179 -2.27 -10.76 23.74
N ASN A 180 -2.14 -10.70 22.41
CA ASN A 180 -1.46 -9.60 21.76
C ASN A 180 -2.35 -8.37 21.76
N TYR A 181 -1.83 -7.25 22.25
CA TYR A 181 -2.48 -5.97 22.12
C TYR A 181 -2.38 -5.45 20.68
N TYR A 182 -3.50 -5.05 20.14
CA TYR A 182 -3.57 -4.33 18.86
C TYR A 182 -4.18 -2.96 19.11
N SER A 183 -3.36 -1.92 19.00
CA SER A 183 -3.86 -0.54 19.01
C SER A 183 -4.89 -0.32 17.90
N ALA A 184 -5.64 0.77 17.95
CA ALA A 184 -6.68 1.06 16.97
C ALA A 184 -6.09 1.10 15.54
N VAL A 185 -4.96 1.79 15.34
CA VAL A 185 -4.25 1.84 14.04
C VAL A 185 -3.72 0.46 13.63
N ASN A 186 -3.09 -0.28 14.56
CA ASN A 186 -2.58 -1.62 14.26
C ASN A 186 -3.68 -2.63 13.95
N SER A 187 -4.89 -2.45 14.50
CA SER A 187 -6.06 -3.26 14.15
C SER A 187 -6.42 -3.12 12.67
N VAL A 188 -6.45 -1.89 12.15
CA VAL A 188 -6.71 -1.63 10.72
C VAL A 188 -5.58 -2.16 9.85
N LYS A 189 -4.31 -1.88 10.21
CA LYS A 189 -3.14 -2.37 9.46
C LYS A 189 -3.10 -3.90 9.39
N ASN A 190 -3.38 -4.59 10.49
CA ASN A 190 -3.44 -6.05 10.54
C ASN A 190 -4.60 -6.60 9.69
N ALA A 191 -5.77 -5.96 9.72
CA ALA A 191 -6.90 -6.34 8.89
C ALA A 191 -6.58 -6.12 7.41
N LEU A 192 -5.97 -4.98 7.04
CA LEU A 192 -5.56 -4.66 5.67
C LEU A 192 -4.55 -5.69 5.11
N ALA A 193 -3.57 -6.12 5.92
CA ALA A 193 -2.60 -7.14 5.52
C ALA A 193 -3.24 -8.52 5.26
N LYS A 194 -4.40 -8.80 5.84
CA LYS A 194 -5.11 -10.09 5.74
C LYS A 194 -6.23 -10.10 4.70
N VAL A 195 -6.61 -8.94 4.17
CA VAL A 195 -7.68 -8.81 3.18
C VAL A 195 -7.29 -9.49 1.87
N LYS A 196 -8.16 -10.36 1.38
CA LYS A 196 -7.99 -11.12 0.13
C LYS A 196 -9.06 -10.84 -0.92
N ASP A 197 -10.18 -10.24 -0.52
CA ASP A 197 -11.32 -10.01 -1.37
C ASP A 197 -11.81 -8.55 -1.33
N GLU A 198 -12.61 -8.18 -2.34
CA GLU A 198 -13.17 -6.84 -2.47
C GLU A 198 -14.13 -6.50 -1.31
N LYS A 199 -14.87 -7.50 -0.81
CA LYS A 199 -15.82 -7.31 0.30
C LYS A 199 -15.09 -6.96 1.60
N GLY A 200 -13.95 -7.59 1.85
CA GLY A 200 -13.07 -7.26 2.97
C GLY A 200 -12.50 -5.86 2.84
N MET A 201 -12.07 -5.47 1.63
CA MET A 201 -11.53 -4.13 1.37
C MET A 201 -12.59 -3.05 1.63
N LYS A 202 -13.81 -3.19 1.13
CA LYS A 202 -14.92 -2.25 1.38
C LYS A 202 -15.21 -1.99 2.86
N ARG A 203 -14.95 -2.98 3.71
CA ARG A 203 -15.11 -2.81 5.18
C ARG A 203 -14.02 -1.95 5.80
N LEU A 204 -12.85 -1.89 5.17
CA LEU A 204 -11.69 -1.12 5.64
C LEU A 204 -11.63 0.27 5.05
N GLU A 205 -12.19 0.49 3.85
CA GLU A 205 -12.14 1.77 3.13
C GLU A 205 -12.56 2.96 4.00
N LYS A 206 -13.57 2.76 4.85
CA LYS A 206 -14.05 3.80 5.77
C LYS A 206 -13.06 4.23 6.86
N TYR A 207 -11.97 3.50 7.05
CA TYR A 207 -10.90 3.80 8.00
C TYR A 207 -9.61 4.22 7.30
N LEU A 208 -9.64 4.31 5.97
CA LEU A 208 -8.47 4.57 5.15
C LEU A 208 -8.65 5.85 4.37
N GLU A 209 -7.62 6.66 4.37
CA GLU A 209 -7.48 7.82 3.51
C GLU A 209 -6.45 7.51 2.41
N GLU A 210 -6.78 7.85 1.17
CA GLU A 210 -5.88 7.67 0.04
C GLU A 210 -5.18 8.97 -0.27
N ASP A 211 -3.86 8.99 -0.12
CA ASP A 211 -3.00 10.08 -0.49
C ASP A 211 -2.17 9.75 -1.72
N VAL A 212 -1.81 10.77 -2.47
CA VAL A 212 -0.84 10.63 -3.57
C VAL A 212 0.48 10.11 -3.02
N GLY A 213 1.06 9.11 -3.69
CA GLY A 213 2.33 8.53 -3.26
C GLY A 213 3.42 9.60 -3.13
N PRO A 214 3.98 9.83 -1.92
CA PRO A 214 4.86 10.96 -1.64
C PRO A 214 6.14 10.94 -2.48
N ASP A 215 6.70 9.77 -2.75
CA ASP A 215 7.95 9.65 -3.49
C ASP A 215 7.76 9.71 -5.00
N CYS A 216 6.62 9.24 -5.50
CA CYS A 216 6.37 9.18 -6.93
C CYS A 216 5.45 10.30 -7.45
N GLY A 217 4.81 11.08 -6.58
CA GLY A 217 3.85 12.11 -6.96
C GLY A 217 2.71 11.56 -7.83
N GLY A 218 2.28 10.31 -7.59
CA GLY A 218 1.24 9.66 -8.36
C GLY A 218 1.68 8.98 -9.67
N THR A 219 2.94 9.14 -10.09
CA THR A 219 3.47 8.56 -11.35
C THR A 219 3.58 7.03 -11.33
N ARG A 220 3.51 6.40 -10.16
CA ARG A 220 3.64 4.96 -9.93
C ARG A 220 5.05 4.40 -10.11
N LEU A 221 5.99 5.19 -10.66
CA LEU A 221 7.33 4.79 -11.03
C LEU A 221 8.35 5.16 -9.94
N SER A 222 9.37 4.34 -9.79
CA SER A 222 10.56 4.64 -9.00
C SER A 222 11.32 5.84 -9.58
N GLU A 223 12.22 6.45 -8.82
CA GLU A 223 13.07 7.53 -9.30
C GLU A 223 13.92 7.09 -10.51
N ALA A 224 14.48 5.88 -10.44
CA ALA A 224 15.28 5.31 -11.53
C ALA A 224 14.46 5.12 -12.81
N ALA A 225 13.21 4.67 -12.69
CA ALA A 225 12.32 4.48 -13.84
C ALA A 225 11.83 5.81 -14.44
N ARG A 226 11.80 6.90 -13.67
CA ARG A 226 11.48 8.26 -14.14
C ARG A 226 12.67 9.01 -14.73
N ALA A 227 13.90 8.50 -14.52
CA ALA A 227 15.11 9.18 -14.97
C ALA A 227 15.27 9.28 -16.51
N PRO A 228 14.89 8.28 -17.33
CA PRO A 228 15.03 8.41 -18.79
C PRO A 228 14.16 9.52 -19.36
N HIS A 229 14.72 10.31 -20.28
CA HIS A 229 14.01 11.40 -20.97
C HIS A 229 14.13 11.26 -22.47
N LEU A 230 12.99 11.34 -23.16
CA LEU A 230 12.92 11.39 -24.62
C LEU A 230 12.56 12.81 -25.05
N ARG A 231 13.51 13.53 -25.64
CA ARG A 231 13.34 14.96 -26.03
C ARG A 231 12.86 15.85 -24.87
N GLY A 232 13.37 15.60 -23.66
CA GLY A 232 12.98 16.34 -22.45
C GLY A 232 11.68 15.90 -21.79
N ILE A 233 10.98 14.91 -22.34
CA ILE A 233 9.77 14.35 -21.76
C ILE A 233 10.12 13.07 -20.98
N GLY A 234 9.67 12.94 -19.74
CA GLY A 234 9.75 11.72 -18.94
C GLY A 234 8.63 10.73 -19.28
N LEU A 235 8.82 9.48 -18.86
CA LEU A 235 7.82 8.41 -19.01
C LEU A 235 6.62 8.63 -18.11
#